data_af95b84df00ab8919f7ca0c7525a0e6b
#
_entry.id   af95b84df00ab8919f7ca0c7525a0e6b
#
_cell.length_a   1.000
_cell.length_b   1.000
_cell.length_c   1.000
_cell.angle_alpha   90.00
_cell.angle_beta   90.00
_cell.angle_gamma   90.00
#
_symmetry.space_group_name_H-M   'P 1'
#
loop_
_entity.id
_entity.type
_entity.pdbx_description
1 polymer ?
#
loop_
_entity_poly.entity_id
_entity_poly.type
_entity_poly.pdbx_seq_one_letter_code
_entity_poly.pdbx_strand_id
1 'polypeptide(L)'
;MKRFFSFFLILALPLSACLWDRDTIRAELSGQIGTVKTLVGWFNRYPPLYYQQRLERVEAELVTHPAQASLYDDAAVACDRLGDPTAAIAWMEKKQKLAREEEVAPGGPSTRYKTLANLGTFHAHRWIQEIKAGKNPSKQDLEKAIELVAAAITENPQAHFNREKYQLLLLQWLNGEENVFSEMVEASFFPRGLNLEEKGYQDLEEGLLGLIRLGAAWESPDIFFLLQLFYGSERLEHPRLLANLRIAELIANEKNFLSPQLEPVFTEPTDGNFGSALSDNLIPTTNSYYEDARRSVEQREKLRTAYLLKGLENGSHPDTDPGFWDGWEEPDFPELPRATLQQWLTLERAVAIVVGLLRLLLLLVIAQGIRKVVKRSR
;
A
#
# COMPACT_ATOMS: atom_id res chain seq x y z
N MET A 1 -4.57 25.51 -40.52
CA MET A 1 -4.03 24.47 -39.61
C MET A 1 -4.10 24.99 -38.18
N LYS A 2 -5.16 24.66 -37.44
CA LYS A 2 -5.32 25.03 -36.02
C LYS A 2 -4.73 23.89 -35.19
N ARG A 3 -3.62 24.16 -34.51
CA ARG A 3 -3.03 23.24 -33.54
C ARG A 3 -3.91 23.27 -32.29
N PHE A 4 -4.65 22.18 -32.02
CA PHE A 4 -5.25 21.91 -30.74
C PHE A 4 -4.12 21.52 -29.76
N PHE A 5 -3.80 22.38 -28.83
CA PHE A 5 -3.03 22.07 -27.66
C PHE A 5 -3.99 21.35 -26.68
N SER A 6 -3.95 20.03 -26.65
CA SER A 6 -4.54 19.28 -25.54
C SER A 6 -3.70 19.54 -24.30
N PHE A 7 -4.24 20.34 -23.40
CA PHE A 7 -3.75 20.46 -22.04
C PHE A 7 -4.12 19.14 -21.32
N PHE A 8 -3.21 18.18 -21.32
CA PHE A 8 -3.26 17.09 -20.35
C PHE A 8 -2.92 17.67 -18.98
N LEU A 9 -3.95 17.90 -18.18
CA LEU A 9 -3.80 18.20 -16.75
C LEU A 9 -3.30 16.89 -16.10
N ILE A 10 -1.98 16.78 -15.95
CA ILE A 10 -1.36 15.71 -15.16
C ILE A 10 -1.75 16.00 -13.70
N LEU A 11 -2.81 15.37 -13.22
CA LEU A 11 -3.12 15.30 -11.80
C LEU A 11 -2.00 14.51 -11.12
N ALA A 12 -1.02 15.23 -10.58
CA ALA A 12 -0.03 14.67 -9.67
C ALA A 12 -0.76 14.36 -8.36
N LEU A 13 -1.24 13.12 -8.20
CA LEU A 13 -1.74 12.65 -6.91
C LEU A 13 -0.54 12.52 -5.96
N PRO A 14 -0.63 13.05 -4.74
CA PRO A 14 0.48 12.98 -3.80
C PRO A 14 0.73 11.55 -3.30
N LEU A 15 1.99 11.21 -3.08
CA LEU A 15 2.39 10.04 -2.31
C LEU A 15 1.96 10.22 -0.86
N SER A 16 1.22 9.29 -0.30
CA SER A 16 0.57 9.52 0.98
C SER A 16 0.77 8.41 1.97
N ALA A 17 0.83 8.83 3.14
CA ALA A 17 0.81 8.18 4.39
C ALA A 17 -0.60 8.21 5.03
N CYS A 18 -0.69 7.73 6.25
CA CYS A 18 -1.93 7.53 6.98
C CYS A 18 -2.72 8.83 7.16
N LEU A 19 -3.87 8.93 6.53
CA LEU A 19 -4.83 10.01 6.70
C LEU A 19 -6.00 9.54 7.57
N TRP A 20 -6.50 10.44 8.42
CA TRP A 20 -7.65 10.22 9.27
C TRP A 20 -8.80 11.10 8.83
N ASP A 21 -9.71 10.52 8.10
CA ASP A 21 -11.02 11.08 7.77
C ASP A 21 -12.08 9.97 7.82
N ARG A 22 -13.33 10.31 7.47
CA ARG A 22 -14.43 9.34 7.45
C ARG A 22 -14.24 8.21 6.44
N ASP A 23 -13.50 8.43 5.34
CA ASP A 23 -13.27 7.39 4.33
C ASP A 23 -12.28 6.36 4.82
N THR A 24 -11.22 6.79 5.51
CA THR A 24 -10.25 5.91 6.14
C THR A 24 -10.92 5.03 7.19
N ILE A 25 -11.76 5.61 8.05
CA ILE A 25 -12.53 4.87 9.06
C ILE A 25 -13.43 3.82 8.39
N ARG A 26 -14.16 4.19 7.32
CA ARG A 26 -15.01 3.24 6.57
C ARG A 26 -14.18 2.12 5.93
N ALA A 27 -13.04 2.45 5.34
CA ALA A 27 -12.18 1.46 4.70
C ALA A 27 -11.61 0.44 5.71
N GLU A 28 -11.27 0.88 6.91
CA GLU A 28 -10.85 0.00 8.00
C GLU A 28 -11.97 -0.93 8.48
N LEU A 29 -13.17 -0.38 8.66
CA LEU A 29 -14.33 -1.15 9.09
C LEU A 29 -14.78 -2.19 8.03
N SER A 30 -14.49 -1.96 6.75
CA SER A 30 -14.83 -2.90 5.66
C SER A 30 -13.93 -4.14 5.59
N GLY A 31 -12.87 -4.20 6.41
CA GLY A 31 -11.93 -5.31 6.46
C GLY A 31 -10.77 -5.21 5.46
N GLN A 32 -9.86 -6.18 5.53
CA GLN A 32 -8.66 -6.18 4.69
C GLN A 32 -8.95 -6.65 3.28
N ILE A 33 -8.53 -5.88 2.30
CA ILE A 33 -8.48 -6.29 0.91
C ILE A 33 -7.18 -7.09 0.73
N GLY A 34 -7.27 -8.31 0.15
CA GLY A 34 -6.12 -9.19 0.01
C GLY A 34 -4.95 -8.59 -0.78
N THR A 35 -3.76 -9.15 -0.55
CA THR A 35 -2.49 -8.75 -1.14
C THR A 35 -2.58 -8.53 -2.65
N VAL A 36 -3.07 -9.51 -3.41
CA VAL A 36 -3.14 -9.45 -4.87
C VAL A 36 -4.02 -8.28 -5.34
N LYS A 37 -5.19 -8.09 -4.72
CA LYS A 37 -6.08 -6.96 -5.02
C LYS A 37 -5.38 -5.61 -4.82
N THR A 38 -4.59 -5.49 -3.77
CA THR A 38 -3.83 -4.26 -3.50
C THR A 38 -2.73 -4.05 -4.53
N LEU A 39 -1.96 -5.09 -4.86
CA LEU A 39 -0.85 -5.00 -5.82
C LEU A 39 -1.30 -4.64 -7.24
N VAL A 40 -2.50 -5.02 -7.64
CA VAL A 40 -3.07 -4.66 -8.95
C VAL A 40 -3.94 -3.40 -8.91
N GLY A 41 -4.22 -2.83 -7.72
CA GLY A 41 -4.95 -1.57 -7.56
C GLY A 41 -6.47 -1.71 -7.42
N TRP A 42 -6.99 -2.87 -7.01
CA TRP A 42 -8.41 -3.10 -6.77
C TRP A 42 -8.85 -2.56 -5.40
N PHE A 43 -8.92 -1.24 -5.28
CA PHE A 43 -9.43 -0.54 -4.10
C PHE A 43 -10.07 0.79 -4.50
N ASN A 44 -10.81 1.42 -3.57
CA ASN A 44 -11.60 2.59 -3.87
C ASN A 44 -10.74 3.86 -3.96
N ARG A 45 -11.00 4.66 -5.01
CA ARG A 45 -10.49 6.02 -5.18
C ARG A 45 -11.66 6.95 -5.43
N TYR A 46 -11.46 8.24 -5.17
CA TYR A 46 -12.50 9.23 -5.32
C TYR A 46 -12.02 10.37 -6.24
N PRO A 47 -12.88 10.85 -7.16
CA PRO A 47 -12.53 11.93 -8.05
C PRO A 47 -12.49 13.30 -7.32
N PRO A 48 -11.82 14.32 -7.89
CA PRO A 48 -11.70 15.63 -7.27
C PRO A 48 -13.04 16.26 -6.86
N LEU A 49 -14.10 16.11 -7.65
CA LEU A 49 -15.42 16.65 -7.35
C LEU A 49 -15.97 16.14 -6.00
N TYR A 50 -15.67 14.89 -5.64
CA TYR A 50 -16.04 14.32 -4.33
C TYR A 50 -15.44 15.11 -3.17
N TYR A 51 -14.15 15.43 -3.25
CA TYR A 51 -13.47 16.20 -2.21
C TYR A 51 -13.82 17.68 -2.23
N GLN A 52 -14.09 18.26 -3.42
CA GLN A 52 -14.57 19.64 -3.53
C GLN A 52 -15.91 19.82 -2.83
N GLN A 53 -16.90 18.97 -3.12
CA GLN A 53 -18.21 19.03 -2.49
C GLN A 53 -18.15 18.71 -0.98
N ARG A 54 -17.25 17.80 -0.55
CA ARG A 54 -16.98 17.57 0.86
C ARG A 54 -16.49 18.85 1.53
N LEU A 55 -15.50 19.51 0.96
CA LEU A 55 -14.91 20.73 1.52
C LEU A 55 -15.95 21.83 1.64
N GLU A 56 -16.73 22.13 0.57
CA GLU A 56 -17.81 23.12 0.58
C GLU A 56 -18.84 22.84 1.70
N ARG A 57 -19.27 21.59 1.82
CA ARG A 57 -20.21 21.19 2.87
C ARG A 57 -19.62 21.34 4.28
N VAL A 58 -18.39 20.88 4.48
CA VAL A 58 -17.71 20.95 5.78
C VAL A 58 -17.49 22.42 6.20
N GLU A 59 -17.13 23.30 5.27
CA GLU A 59 -16.99 24.73 5.55
C GLU A 59 -18.32 25.33 5.99
N ALA A 60 -19.44 24.97 5.37
CA ALA A 60 -20.76 25.40 5.78
C ALA A 60 -21.16 24.85 7.17
N GLU A 61 -20.87 23.58 7.44
CA GLU A 61 -21.14 22.94 8.74
C GLU A 61 -20.32 23.59 9.87
N LEU A 62 -19.07 23.98 9.62
CA LEU A 62 -18.20 24.65 10.59
C LEU A 62 -18.72 26.03 11.02
N VAL A 63 -19.56 26.72 10.22
CA VAL A 63 -20.21 27.96 10.62
C VAL A 63 -21.14 27.75 11.85
N THR A 64 -21.82 26.61 11.89
CA THR A 64 -22.77 26.27 12.96
C THR A 64 -22.15 25.37 14.05
N HIS A 65 -21.12 24.61 13.71
CA HIS A 65 -20.45 23.66 14.59
C HIS A 65 -18.91 23.88 14.64
N PRO A 66 -18.46 25.09 15.03
CA PRO A 66 -17.02 25.45 14.93
C PRO A 66 -16.11 24.66 15.88
N ALA A 67 -16.66 23.96 16.86
CA ALA A 67 -15.92 23.14 17.82
C ALA A 67 -15.84 21.66 17.42
N GLN A 68 -16.47 21.24 16.31
CA GLN A 68 -16.47 19.85 15.88
C GLN A 68 -15.15 19.48 15.18
N ALA A 69 -14.26 18.83 15.92
CA ALA A 69 -12.89 18.54 15.49
C ALA A 69 -12.81 17.64 14.26
N SER A 70 -13.74 16.70 14.08
CA SER A 70 -13.80 15.80 12.92
C SER A 70 -14.02 16.51 11.58
N LEU A 71 -14.73 17.65 11.58
CA LEU A 71 -14.91 18.45 10.37
C LEU A 71 -13.61 19.06 9.87
N TYR A 72 -12.69 19.42 10.77
CA TYR A 72 -11.36 19.91 10.39
C TYR A 72 -10.51 18.81 9.77
N ASP A 73 -10.64 17.55 10.24
CA ASP A 73 -9.98 16.40 9.63
C ASP A 73 -10.49 16.19 8.19
N ASP A 74 -11.82 16.18 8.01
CA ASP A 74 -12.44 16.02 6.69
C ASP A 74 -12.04 17.14 5.71
N ALA A 75 -12.01 18.42 6.18
CA ALA A 75 -11.56 19.55 5.37
C ALA A 75 -10.08 19.44 4.99
N ALA A 76 -9.22 19.11 5.95
CA ALA A 76 -7.78 18.99 5.73
C ALA A 76 -7.46 17.86 4.74
N VAL A 77 -8.07 16.67 4.92
CA VAL A 77 -7.89 15.56 4.00
C VAL A 77 -8.44 15.90 2.61
N ALA A 78 -9.58 16.61 2.51
CA ALA A 78 -10.10 17.05 1.22
C ALA A 78 -9.12 17.98 0.49
N CYS A 79 -8.53 18.97 1.19
CA CYS A 79 -7.51 19.85 0.62
C CYS A 79 -6.29 19.06 0.13
N ASP A 80 -5.78 18.15 0.94
CA ASP A 80 -4.63 17.30 0.57
C ASP A 80 -4.93 16.43 -0.67
N ARG A 81 -6.11 15.80 -0.71
CA ARG A 81 -6.55 15.00 -1.87
C ARG A 81 -6.79 15.84 -3.13
N LEU A 82 -7.04 17.14 -2.98
CA LEU A 82 -7.10 18.11 -4.08
C LEU A 82 -5.71 18.61 -4.50
N GLY A 83 -4.64 18.17 -3.84
CA GLY A 83 -3.26 18.53 -4.15
C GLY A 83 -2.76 19.79 -3.44
N ASP A 84 -3.43 20.24 -2.39
CA ASP A 84 -3.03 21.39 -1.56
C ASP A 84 -2.71 20.98 -0.11
N PRO A 85 -1.54 20.36 0.13
CA PRO A 85 -1.10 20.02 1.48
C PRO A 85 -0.85 21.25 2.37
N THR A 86 -0.64 22.43 1.79
CA THR A 86 -0.48 23.67 2.55
C THR A 86 -1.81 24.12 3.17
N ALA A 87 -2.89 24.09 2.41
CA ALA A 87 -4.23 24.33 2.95
C ALA A 87 -4.62 23.25 3.98
N ALA A 88 -4.25 21.99 3.74
CA ALA A 88 -4.48 20.90 4.70
C ALA A 88 -3.81 21.17 6.05
N ILE A 89 -2.54 21.57 6.06
CA ILE A 89 -1.82 21.98 7.28
C ILE A 89 -2.54 23.13 7.99
N ALA A 90 -2.96 24.15 7.23
CA ALA A 90 -3.68 25.31 7.82
C ALA A 90 -5.01 24.90 8.49
N TRP A 91 -5.73 23.90 7.94
CA TRP A 91 -6.91 23.34 8.59
C TRP A 91 -6.58 22.65 9.91
N MET A 92 -5.51 21.87 9.96
CA MET A 92 -5.08 21.20 11.19
C MET A 92 -4.57 22.18 12.24
N GLU A 93 -3.90 23.28 11.84
CA GLU A 93 -3.53 24.37 12.75
C GLU A 93 -4.74 25.08 13.37
N LYS A 94 -5.83 25.23 12.59
CA LYS A 94 -7.11 25.73 13.15
C LYS A 94 -7.68 24.74 14.18
N LYS A 95 -7.66 23.42 13.86
CA LYS A 95 -8.10 22.37 14.78
C LYS A 95 -7.34 22.40 16.10
N GLN A 96 -6.02 22.57 16.06
CA GLN A 96 -5.18 22.64 17.29
C GLN A 96 -5.57 23.77 18.25
N LYS A 97 -6.26 24.81 17.76
CA LYS A 97 -6.74 25.94 18.59
C LYS A 97 -8.07 25.64 19.29
N LEU A 98 -8.69 24.49 19.03
CA LEU A 98 -9.93 24.10 19.71
C LEU A 98 -9.64 23.78 21.17
N ALA A 99 -10.44 24.37 22.09
CA ALA A 99 -10.19 24.31 23.53
C ALA A 99 -10.56 22.97 24.18
N ARG A 100 -11.22 22.07 23.46
CA ARG A 100 -11.69 20.79 24.01
C ARG A 100 -11.40 19.66 23.03
N GLU A 101 -10.97 18.53 23.57
CA GLU A 101 -10.99 17.27 22.82
C GLU A 101 -12.45 16.84 22.60
N GLU A 102 -12.75 16.39 21.40
CA GLU A 102 -14.03 15.78 21.07
C GLU A 102 -14.19 14.49 21.88
N GLU A 103 -15.40 14.21 22.41
CA GLU A 103 -15.69 12.90 22.99
C GLU A 103 -15.48 11.82 21.92
N VAL A 104 -14.52 10.95 22.14
CA VAL A 104 -14.20 9.83 21.26
C VAL A 104 -14.92 8.59 21.79
N ALA A 105 -15.46 7.77 20.88
CA ALA A 105 -16.03 6.48 21.27
C ALA A 105 -15.01 5.66 22.07
N PRO A 106 -15.43 4.92 23.12
CA PRO A 106 -14.52 4.10 23.91
C PRO A 106 -13.64 3.21 23.02
N GLY A 107 -12.31 3.34 23.15
CA GLY A 107 -11.32 2.60 22.34
C GLY A 107 -11.04 3.20 20.96
N GLY A 108 -11.67 4.32 20.58
CA GLY A 108 -11.35 5.04 19.36
C GLY A 108 -10.09 5.92 19.49
N PRO A 109 -9.47 6.33 18.38
CA PRO A 109 -8.27 7.17 18.39
C PRO A 109 -8.60 8.60 18.87
N SER A 110 -7.75 9.15 19.74
CA SER A 110 -7.93 10.48 20.30
C SER A 110 -7.87 11.57 19.23
N THR A 111 -8.52 12.71 19.48
CA THR A 111 -8.43 13.89 18.61
C THR A 111 -6.98 14.34 18.41
N ARG A 112 -6.17 14.26 19.47
CA ARG A 112 -4.75 14.59 19.44
C ARG A 112 -3.98 13.65 18.51
N TYR A 113 -4.17 12.35 18.63
CA TYR A 113 -3.54 11.36 17.75
C TYR A 113 -3.84 11.65 16.27
N LYS A 114 -5.13 11.80 15.91
CA LYS A 114 -5.55 12.12 14.53
C LYS A 114 -4.89 13.39 14.01
N THR A 115 -4.80 14.41 14.85
CA THR A 115 -4.16 15.69 14.50
C THR A 115 -2.67 15.51 14.19
N LEU A 116 -1.95 14.76 15.01
CA LEU A 116 -0.52 14.49 14.81
C LEU A 116 -0.28 13.66 13.56
N ALA A 117 -1.04 12.60 13.35
CA ALA A 117 -0.93 11.72 12.19
C ALA A 117 -1.22 12.48 10.88
N ASN A 118 -2.32 13.25 10.83
CA ASN A 118 -2.68 14.06 9.66
C ASN A 118 -1.61 15.12 9.36
N LEU A 119 -1.18 15.90 10.36
CA LEU A 119 -0.14 16.91 10.17
C LEU A 119 1.17 16.28 9.65
N GLY A 120 1.63 15.19 10.26
CA GLY A 120 2.82 14.48 9.81
C GLY A 120 2.72 14.08 8.35
N THR A 121 1.56 13.55 7.96
CA THR A 121 1.26 13.18 6.58
C THR A 121 1.31 14.39 5.63
N PHE A 122 0.65 15.50 5.96
CA PHE A 122 0.58 16.67 5.06
C PHE A 122 1.95 17.35 4.90
N HIS A 123 2.79 17.37 5.94
CA HIS A 123 4.17 17.83 5.81
C HIS A 123 4.98 16.92 4.86
N ALA A 124 4.85 15.60 4.98
CA ALA A 124 5.47 14.67 4.03
C ALA A 124 4.99 14.90 2.60
N HIS A 125 3.68 15.10 2.38
CA HIS A 125 3.11 15.37 1.06
C HIS A 125 3.63 16.67 0.46
N ARG A 126 3.74 17.74 1.25
CA ARG A 126 4.26 19.03 0.78
C ARG A 126 5.73 18.88 0.33
N TRP A 127 6.54 18.18 1.11
CA TRP A 127 7.92 17.88 0.75
C TRP A 127 8.02 17.07 -0.56
N ILE A 128 7.23 16.01 -0.69
CA ILE A 128 7.19 15.17 -1.89
C ILE A 128 6.71 15.96 -3.10
N GLN A 129 5.69 16.81 -2.94
CA GLN A 129 5.17 17.65 -4.02
C GLN A 129 6.24 18.62 -4.56
N GLU A 130 7.08 19.18 -3.70
CA GLU A 130 8.20 20.02 -4.10
C GLU A 130 9.26 19.26 -4.90
N ILE A 131 9.60 18.02 -4.49
CA ILE A 131 10.50 17.14 -5.26
C ILE A 131 9.91 16.87 -6.66
N LYS A 132 8.65 16.47 -6.73
CA LYS A 132 7.96 16.20 -8.01
C LYS A 132 7.88 17.43 -8.92
N ALA A 133 7.86 18.61 -8.34
CA ALA A 133 7.95 19.88 -9.08
C ALA A 133 9.40 20.23 -9.53
N GLY A 134 10.35 19.32 -9.37
CA GLY A 134 11.76 19.54 -9.74
C GLY A 134 12.49 20.54 -8.83
N LYS A 135 11.93 20.87 -7.68
CA LYS A 135 12.58 21.70 -6.68
C LYS A 135 13.53 20.86 -5.84
N ASN A 136 14.46 21.52 -5.14
CA ASN A 136 15.27 20.92 -4.08
C ASN A 136 14.74 21.43 -2.72
N PRO A 137 13.70 20.74 -2.16
CA PRO A 137 13.05 21.25 -0.96
C PRO A 137 13.98 21.20 0.25
N SER A 138 13.76 22.11 1.19
CA SER A 138 14.34 22.00 2.52
C SER A 138 13.87 20.71 3.20
N LYS A 139 14.75 20.05 3.93
CA LYS A 139 14.37 18.86 4.74
C LYS A 139 13.43 19.20 5.91
N GLN A 140 13.15 20.47 6.16
CA GLN A 140 12.31 20.93 7.27
C GLN A 140 10.94 20.24 7.33
N ASP A 141 10.26 20.10 6.18
CA ASP A 141 8.97 19.43 6.14
C ASP A 141 9.10 17.92 6.37
N LEU A 142 10.14 17.29 5.85
CA LEU A 142 10.41 15.88 6.09
C LEU A 142 10.74 15.60 7.57
N GLU A 143 11.60 16.42 8.18
CA GLU A 143 11.94 16.34 9.60
C GLU A 143 10.72 16.59 10.50
N LYS A 144 9.87 17.56 10.11
CA LYS A 144 8.61 17.81 10.82
C LYS A 144 7.61 16.67 10.69
N ALA A 145 7.53 16.04 9.53
CA ALA A 145 6.73 14.85 9.32
C ALA A 145 7.18 13.69 10.22
N ILE A 146 8.49 13.44 10.30
CA ILE A 146 9.08 12.41 11.18
C ILE A 146 8.72 12.68 12.65
N GLU A 147 8.92 13.92 13.13
CA GLU A 147 8.59 14.32 14.50
C GLU A 147 7.11 14.03 14.82
N LEU A 148 6.20 14.48 13.94
CA LEU A 148 4.77 14.40 14.17
C LEU A 148 4.24 12.96 14.11
N VAL A 149 4.72 12.15 13.16
CA VAL A 149 4.34 10.73 13.06
C VAL A 149 4.88 9.95 14.27
N ALA A 150 6.11 10.22 14.71
CA ALA A 150 6.66 9.61 15.93
C ALA A 150 5.83 9.98 17.18
N ALA A 151 5.38 11.24 17.27
CA ALA A 151 4.49 11.67 18.34
C ALA A 151 3.10 11.01 18.27
N ALA A 152 2.57 10.80 17.06
CA ALA A 152 1.31 10.07 16.88
C ALA A 152 1.43 8.61 17.35
N ILE A 153 2.52 7.91 17.01
CA ILE A 153 2.78 6.55 17.48
C ILE A 153 2.88 6.50 19.01
N THR A 154 3.51 7.51 19.63
CA THR A 154 3.61 7.60 21.09
C THR A 154 2.23 7.75 21.73
N GLU A 155 1.34 8.53 21.12
CA GLU A 155 -0.03 8.75 21.59
C GLU A 155 -0.91 7.50 21.43
N ASN A 156 -0.77 6.76 20.32
CA ASN A 156 -1.52 5.52 20.06
C ASN A 156 -0.66 4.49 19.30
N PRO A 157 0.12 3.66 19.99
CA PRO A 157 1.07 2.74 19.37
C PRO A 157 0.46 1.65 18.48
N GLN A 158 -0.83 1.33 18.68
CA GLN A 158 -1.51 0.22 17.98
C GLN A 158 -2.51 0.69 16.92
N ALA A 159 -2.55 1.99 16.66
CA ALA A 159 -3.47 2.51 15.67
C ALA A 159 -3.15 1.99 14.26
N HIS A 160 -4.18 1.87 13.42
CA HIS A 160 -4.06 1.52 12.00
C HIS A 160 -3.24 0.25 11.72
N PHE A 161 -3.30 -0.75 12.57
CA PHE A 161 -2.50 -1.98 12.39
C PHE A 161 -0.99 -1.68 12.22
N ASN A 162 -0.47 -0.75 13.02
CA ASN A 162 0.93 -0.29 13.00
C ASN A 162 1.39 0.40 11.69
N ARG A 163 0.49 0.93 10.84
CA ARG A 163 0.87 1.61 9.60
C ARG A 163 1.77 2.82 9.82
N GLU A 164 1.50 3.65 10.86
CA GLU A 164 2.33 4.80 11.20
C GLU A 164 3.79 4.39 11.48
N LYS A 165 4.02 3.19 12.03
CA LYS A 165 5.37 2.64 12.21
C LYS A 165 6.08 2.53 10.87
N TYR A 166 5.43 1.99 9.84
CA TYR A 166 6.03 1.82 8.52
C TYR A 166 6.11 3.13 7.75
N GLN A 167 5.17 4.05 7.97
CA GLN A 167 5.28 5.41 7.48
C GLN A 167 6.48 6.13 8.09
N LEU A 168 6.68 6.04 9.39
CA LEU A 168 7.83 6.64 10.07
C LEU A 168 9.14 6.08 9.53
N LEU A 169 9.25 4.76 9.42
CA LEU A 169 10.44 4.10 8.86
C LEU A 169 10.72 4.57 7.42
N LEU A 170 9.68 4.72 6.60
CA LEU A 170 9.84 5.23 5.23
C LEU A 170 10.38 6.67 5.23
N LEU A 171 9.79 7.56 6.03
CA LEU A 171 10.21 8.97 6.11
C LEU A 171 11.64 9.11 6.63
N GLN A 172 12.02 8.33 7.64
CA GLN A 172 13.38 8.27 8.19
C GLN A 172 14.37 7.79 7.13
N TRP A 173 14.02 6.71 6.40
CA TRP A 173 14.85 6.21 5.32
C TRP A 173 15.02 7.22 4.18
N LEU A 174 13.95 7.91 3.76
CA LEU A 174 14.02 9.01 2.79
C LEU A 174 14.82 10.22 3.31
N ASN A 175 14.89 10.41 4.63
CA ASN A 175 15.75 11.41 5.27
C ASN A 175 17.24 11.00 5.30
N GLY A 176 17.55 9.75 4.96
CA GLY A 176 18.90 9.18 4.97
C GLY A 176 19.26 8.46 6.26
N GLU A 177 18.30 8.13 7.11
CA GLU A 177 18.51 7.33 8.31
C GLU A 177 18.53 5.85 7.97
N GLU A 178 19.47 5.10 8.55
CA GLU A 178 19.52 3.65 8.39
C GLU A 178 18.44 2.97 9.27
N ASN A 179 17.71 2.04 8.67
CA ASN A 179 16.68 1.25 9.35
C ASN A 179 16.44 -0.09 8.62
N VAL A 180 15.36 -0.79 8.97
CA VAL A 180 15.02 -2.09 8.36
C VAL A 180 14.92 -2.04 6.82
N PHE A 181 14.55 -0.92 6.23
CA PHE A 181 14.48 -0.78 4.78
C PHE A 181 15.87 -0.75 4.14
N SER A 182 16.84 -0.07 4.76
CA SER A 182 18.25 -0.12 4.35
C SER A 182 18.78 -1.54 4.43
N GLU A 183 18.50 -2.25 5.52
CA GLU A 183 18.92 -3.64 5.70
C GLU A 183 18.29 -4.58 4.65
N MET A 184 17.02 -4.37 4.28
CA MET A 184 16.35 -5.14 3.22
C MET A 184 17.02 -4.92 1.86
N VAL A 185 17.38 -3.68 1.54
CA VAL A 185 18.11 -3.35 0.30
C VAL A 185 19.49 -4.01 0.31
N GLU A 186 20.24 -3.91 1.39
CA GLU A 186 21.56 -4.56 1.51
C GLU A 186 21.46 -6.09 1.43
N ALA A 187 20.48 -6.70 2.08
CA ALA A 187 20.26 -8.14 2.06
C ALA A 187 19.92 -8.66 0.66
N SER A 188 19.36 -7.81 -0.22
CA SER A 188 19.09 -8.18 -1.62
C SER A 188 20.36 -8.41 -2.44
N PHE A 189 21.45 -7.71 -2.11
CA PHE A 189 22.76 -7.90 -2.76
C PHE A 189 23.57 -9.03 -2.11
N PHE A 190 23.43 -9.19 -0.80
CA PHE A 190 24.16 -10.16 -0.03
C PHE A 190 23.15 -11.00 0.76
N PRO A 191 22.77 -12.21 0.31
CA PRO A 191 21.77 -13.05 0.96
C PRO A 191 22.25 -13.52 2.35
N ARG A 192 22.31 -12.60 3.27
CA ARG A 192 22.40 -12.84 4.70
C ARG A 192 20.95 -12.90 5.17
N GLY A 193 20.55 -14.01 5.76
CA GLY A 193 19.17 -14.22 6.19
C GLY A 193 18.69 -13.11 7.12
N LEU A 194 17.98 -12.13 6.55
CA LEU A 194 17.30 -11.11 7.31
C LEU A 194 16.02 -11.74 7.87
N ASN A 195 15.98 -11.96 9.20
CA ASN A 195 14.79 -12.45 9.86
C ASN A 195 13.96 -11.26 10.36
N LEU A 196 12.97 -10.88 9.57
CA LEU A 196 12.09 -9.76 9.88
C LEU A 196 11.21 -10.00 11.12
N GLU A 197 10.80 -11.25 11.36
CA GLU A 197 10.01 -11.62 12.52
C GLU A 197 10.81 -11.43 13.82
N GLU A 198 12.04 -11.93 13.89
CA GLU A 198 12.94 -11.73 15.07
C GLU A 198 13.22 -10.25 15.35
N LYS A 199 13.16 -9.40 14.32
CA LYS A 199 13.33 -7.94 14.44
C LYS A 199 12.03 -7.20 14.77
N GLY A 200 10.90 -7.90 14.92
CA GLY A 200 9.60 -7.29 15.24
C GLY A 200 8.89 -6.63 14.07
N TYR A 201 9.14 -7.10 12.83
CA TYR A 201 8.52 -6.61 11.60
C TYR A 201 7.63 -7.65 10.91
N GLN A 202 6.98 -8.54 11.69
CA GLN A 202 6.06 -9.55 11.18
C GLN A 202 4.83 -8.99 10.46
N ASP A 203 4.48 -7.73 10.72
CA ASP A 203 3.36 -6.97 10.15
C ASP A 203 3.77 -6.03 8.99
N LEU A 204 5.00 -6.17 8.47
CA LEU A 204 5.55 -5.28 7.42
C LEU A 204 4.71 -5.28 6.16
N GLU A 205 4.28 -6.45 5.67
CA GLU A 205 3.41 -6.55 4.49
C GLU A 205 2.13 -5.75 4.68
N GLU A 206 1.44 -5.97 5.79
CA GLU A 206 0.18 -5.30 6.10
C GLU A 206 0.35 -3.79 6.20
N GLY A 207 1.42 -3.33 6.83
CA GLY A 207 1.75 -1.92 6.94
C GLY A 207 1.99 -1.27 5.58
N LEU A 208 2.84 -1.86 4.72
CA LEU A 208 3.10 -1.33 3.38
C LEU A 208 1.87 -1.38 2.47
N LEU A 209 1.09 -2.47 2.49
CA LEU A 209 -0.18 -2.54 1.76
C LEU A 209 -1.19 -1.50 2.28
N GLY A 210 -1.16 -1.21 3.57
CA GLY A 210 -1.97 -0.14 4.17
C GLY A 210 -1.61 1.24 3.62
N LEU A 211 -0.31 1.56 3.46
CA LEU A 211 0.15 2.80 2.84
C LEU A 211 -0.35 2.94 1.38
N ILE A 212 -0.46 1.84 0.65
CA ILE A 212 -0.99 1.83 -0.72
C ILE A 212 -2.50 2.10 -0.73
N ARG A 213 -3.28 1.40 0.08
CA ARG A 213 -4.76 1.44 0.03
C ARG A 213 -5.37 2.70 0.60
N LEU A 214 -4.85 3.15 1.71
CA LEU A 214 -5.41 4.26 2.50
C LEU A 214 -4.61 5.55 2.35
N GLY A 215 -3.36 5.41 1.93
CA GLY A 215 -2.51 6.51 1.55
C GLY A 215 -2.61 6.86 0.06
N ALA A 216 -1.56 7.44 -0.50
CA ALA A 216 -1.37 7.61 -1.94
C ALA A 216 -0.09 6.91 -2.44
N ALA A 217 0.40 5.91 -1.69
CA ALA A 217 1.58 5.15 -2.06
C ALA A 217 1.36 4.23 -3.28
N TRP A 218 0.14 4.20 -3.85
CA TRP A 218 -0.16 3.53 -5.11
C TRP A 218 0.73 3.97 -6.28
N GLU A 219 1.23 5.20 -6.25
CA GLU A 219 2.12 5.76 -7.26
C GLU A 219 3.59 5.81 -6.82
N SER A 220 3.98 5.06 -5.77
CA SER A 220 5.34 5.03 -5.27
C SER A 220 6.09 3.77 -5.71
N PRO A 221 7.04 3.86 -6.65
CA PRO A 221 7.93 2.75 -6.94
C PRO A 221 8.66 2.23 -5.71
N ASP A 222 9.04 3.12 -4.77
CA ASP A 222 9.77 2.77 -3.54
C ASP A 222 9.01 1.74 -2.69
N ILE A 223 7.70 1.95 -2.48
CA ILE A 223 6.89 1.04 -1.66
C ILE A 223 6.73 -0.32 -2.33
N PHE A 224 6.50 -0.35 -3.65
CA PHE A 224 6.43 -1.62 -4.38
C PHE A 224 7.78 -2.34 -4.41
N PHE A 225 8.90 -1.60 -4.42
CA PHE A 225 10.22 -2.19 -4.33
C PHE A 225 10.47 -2.84 -2.96
N LEU A 226 10.09 -2.19 -1.87
CA LEU A 226 10.15 -2.78 -0.53
C LEU A 226 9.29 -4.04 -0.40
N LEU A 227 8.07 -4.03 -0.98
CA LEU A 227 7.22 -5.22 -1.05
C LEU A 227 7.87 -6.33 -1.89
N GLN A 228 8.48 -5.99 -3.02
CA GLN A 228 9.18 -6.96 -3.87
C GLN A 228 10.35 -7.62 -3.12
N LEU A 229 11.11 -6.86 -2.32
CA LEU A 229 12.17 -7.39 -1.48
C LEU A 229 11.60 -8.32 -0.38
N PHE A 230 10.54 -7.87 0.30
CA PHE A 230 9.85 -8.67 1.31
C PHE A 230 9.37 -10.01 0.74
N TYR A 231 8.64 -9.99 -0.37
CA TYR A 231 8.16 -11.23 -1.00
C TYR A 231 9.30 -12.14 -1.48
N GLY A 232 10.43 -11.57 -1.89
CA GLY A 232 11.62 -12.32 -2.24
C GLY A 232 12.22 -13.05 -1.03
N SER A 233 12.28 -12.41 0.13
CA SER A 233 12.78 -13.03 1.38
C SER A 233 11.84 -14.14 1.88
N GLU A 234 10.53 -13.96 1.73
CA GLU A 234 9.51 -14.94 2.10
C GLU A 234 9.26 -16.01 1.02
N ARG A 235 9.95 -15.94 -0.12
CA ARG A 235 9.81 -16.85 -1.28
C ARG A 235 8.38 -16.87 -1.85
N LEU A 236 7.71 -15.74 -1.84
CA LEU A 236 6.35 -15.55 -2.36
C LEU A 236 6.42 -15.00 -3.80
N GLU A 237 6.70 -15.89 -4.77
CA GLU A 237 7.06 -15.50 -6.14
C GLU A 237 5.95 -14.73 -6.89
N HIS A 238 4.67 -15.12 -6.77
CA HIS A 238 3.59 -14.39 -7.44
C HIS A 238 3.43 -12.94 -6.95
N PRO A 239 3.30 -12.66 -5.64
CA PRO A 239 3.26 -11.29 -5.14
C PRO A 239 4.53 -10.50 -5.50
N ARG A 240 5.70 -11.15 -5.48
CA ARG A 240 6.96 -10.54 -5.88
C ARG A 240 6.94 -10.06 -7.33
N LEU A 241 6.48 -10.92 -8.26
CA LEU A 241 6.34 -10.57 -9.68
C LEU A 241 5.29 -9.46 -9.88
N LEU A 242 4.14 -9.52 -9.21
CA LEU A 242 3.11 -8.47 -9.29
C LEU A 242 3.64 -7.12 -8.82
N ALA A 243 4.40 -7.09 -7.71
CA ALA A 243 5.02 -5.87 -7.22
C ALA A 243 6.04 -5.32 -8.23
N ASN A 244 6.86 -6.18 -8.83
CA ASN A 244 7.85 -5.81 -9.85
C ASN A 244 7.19 -5.27 -11.12
N LEU A 245 6.13 -5.92 -11.63
CA LEU A 245 5.35 -5.46 -12.79
C LEU A 245 4.72 -4.09 -12.52
N ARG A 246 4.25 -3.85 -11.28
CA ARG A 246 3.74 -2.53 -10.91
C ARG A 246 4.84 -1.47 -10.91
N ILE A 247 6.05 -1.77 -10.46
CA ILE A 247 7.18 -0.84 -10.56
C ILE A 247 7.45 -0.49 -12.03
N ALA A 248 7.54 -1.49 -12.90
CA ALA A 248 7.77 -1.29 -14.32
C ALA A 248 6.67 -0.40 -14.96
N GLU A 249 5.40 -0.67 -14.65
CA GLU A 249 4.28 0.18 -15.08
C GLU A 249 4.39 1.62 -14.57
N LEU A 250 4.80 1.81 -13.31
CA LEU A 250 4.99 3.14 -12.73
C LEU A 250 6.10 3.91 -13.43
N ILE A 251 7.24 3.28 -13.65
CA ILE A 251 8.38 3.89 -14.35
C ILE A 251 8.00 4.23 -15.81
N ALA A 252 7.29 3.35 -16.51
CA ALA A 252 6.79 3.60 -17.85
C ALA A 252 5.81 4.79 -17.91
N ASN A 253 5.12 5.09 -16.78
CA ASN A 253 4.25 6.26 -16.60
C ASN A 253 4.97 7.45 -15.93
N GLU A 254 6.28 7.55 -16.09
CA GLU A 254 7.11 8.67 -15.62
C GLU A 254 7.06 8.88 -14.08
N LYS A 255 6.76 7.82 -13.31
CA LYS A 255 6.85 7.86 -11.84
C LYS A 255 8.25 7.42 -11.44
N ASN A 256 8.97 8.27 -10.74
CA ASN A 256 10.34 8.02 -10.32
C ASN A 256 10.42 7.56 -8.87
N PHE A 257 11.48 6.85 -8.53
CA PHE A 257 11.83 6.61 -7.13
C PHE A 257 12.09 7.94 -6.42
N LEU A 258 11.65 8.04 -5.17
CA LEU A 258 12.03 9.14 -4.28
C LEU A 258 13.44 8.90 -3.72
N SER A 259 13.80 7.63 -3.51
CA SER A 259 15.16 7.25 -3.12
C SER A 259 16.02 7.05 -4.37
N PRO A 260 17.00 7.94 -4.61
CA PRO A 260 17.88 7.82 -5.79
C PRO A 260 18.79 6.57 -5.72
N GLN A 261 18.86 5.90 -4.59
CA GLN A 261 19.65 4.68 -4.39
C GLN A 261 18.96 3.45 -4.98
N LEU A 262 17.64 3.48 -5.20
CA LEU A 262 16.87 2.34 -5.68
C LEU A 262 16.83 2.22 -7.20
N GLU A 263 16.86 3.33 -7.92
CA GLU A 263 16.76 3.32 -9.38
C GLU A 263 17.82 2.42 -10.05
N PRO A 264 19.10 2.45 -9.64
CA PRO A 264 20.12 1.55 -10.21
C PRO A 264 19.96 0.07 -9.80
N VAL A 265 19.18 -0.20 -8.75
CA VAL A 265 19.00 -1.55 -8.21
C VAL A 265 17.79 -2.24 -8.83
N PHE A 266 16.83 -1.45 -9.31
CA PHE A 266 15.66 -2.00 -9.98
C PHE A 266 16.05 -2.58 -11.34
N THR A 267 15.65 -3.82 -11.56
CA THR A 267 15.76 -4.50 -12.85
C THR A 267 14.40 -5.05 -13.25
N GLU A 268 14.03 -4.87 -14.52
CA GLU A 268 12.78 -5.45 -15.02
C GLU A 268 12.76 -6.99 -14.83
N PRO A 269 11.56 -7.58 -14.66
CA PRO A 269 11.44 -9.02 -14.47
C PRO A 269 11.88 -9.75 -15.75
N THR A 270 13.03 -10.38 -15.69
CA THR A 270 13.57 -11.26 -16.72
C THR A 270 13.87 -12.63 -16.13
N ASP A 271 13.93 -13.65 -16.98
CA ASP A 271 14.22 -15.03 -16.54
C ASP A 271 15.50 -15.14 -15.70
N GLY A 272 16.49 -14.27 -15.95
CA GLY A 272 17.76 -14.23 -15.21
C GLY A 272 17.66 -13.66 -13.80
N ASN A 273 16.69 -12.81 -13.52
CA ASN A 273 16.56 -12.10 -12.24
C ASN A 273 15.75 -12.88 -11.20
N PHE A 274 14.94 -13.84 -11.63
CA PHE A 274 14.11 -14.68 -10.76
C PHE A 274 14.69 -16.10 -10.56
N GLY A 275 15.81 -16.41 -11.17
CA GLY A 275 16.81 -17.43 -10.85
C GLY A 275 16.32 -18.82 -10.47
N SER A 276 15.37 -19.44 -11.17
CA SER A 276 15.13 -20.88 -11.10
C SER A 276 14.24 -21.39 -12.22
N ALA A 277 14.25 -22.70 -12.46
CA ALA A 277 13.36 -23.39 -13.41
C ALA A 277 11.84 -23.17 -13.20
N LEU A 278 11.43 -22.50 -12.11
CA LEU A 278 10.06 -22.03 -11.85
C LEU A 278 9.72 -20.79 -12.68
N SER A 279 10.71 -20.03 -13.13
CA SER A 279 10.51 -18.75 -13.82
C SER A 279 9.89 -18.92 -15.19
N ASP A 280 10.24 -19.98 -15.95
CA ASP A 280 9.89 -20.14 -17.37
C ASP A 280 8.37 -20.18 -17.64
N ASN A 281 7.57 -20.69 -16.68
CA ASN A 281 6.12 -20.73 -16.79
C ASN A 281 5.42 -19.68 -15.92
N LEU A 282 6.04 -19.29 -14.80
CA LEU A 282 5.45 -18.39 -13.82
C LEU A 282 5.42 -16.95 -14.35
N ILE A 283 6.51 -16.48 -14.96
CA ILE A 283 6.62 -15.12 -15.48
C ILE A 283 5.55 -14.86 -16.56
N PRO A 284 5.45 -15.64 -17.67
CA PRO A 284 4.44 -15.39 -18.69
C PRO A 284 3.01 -15.44 -18.14
N THR A 285 2.71 -16.41 -17.26
CA THR A 285 1.37 -16.56 -16.66
C THR A 285 1.05 -15.36 -15.76
N THR A 286 2.00 -14.90 -14.94
CA THR A 286 1.78 -13.76 -14.04
C THR A 286 1.71 -12.45 -14.81
N ASN A 287 2.49 -12.28 -15.88
CA ASN A 287 2.41 -11.11 -16.76
C ASN A 287 1.03 -11.01 -17.41
N SER A 288 0.55 -12.11 -18.04
CA SER A 288 -0.79 -12.15 -18.64
C SER A 288 -1.88 -11.85 -17.61
N TYR A 289 -1.78 -12.44 -16.42
CA TYR A 289 -2.72 -12.17 -15.33
C TYR A 289 -2.67 -10.70 -14.90
N TYR A 290 -1.48 -10.12 -14.75
CA TYR A 290 -1.33 -8.72 -14.35
C TYR A 290 -2.02 -7.78 -15.34
N GLU A 291 -1.79 -7.98 -16.64
CA GLU A 291 -2.44 -7.19 -17.69
C GLU A 291 -3.96 -7.31 -17.65
N ASP A 292 -4.51 -8.53 -17.49
CA ASP A 292 -5.94 -8.77 -17.38
C ASP A 292 -6.53 -8.12 -16.12
N ALA A 293 -5.86 -8.28 -14.99
CA ALA A 293 -6.27 -7.68 -13.73
C ALA A 293 -6.24 -6.15 -13.80
N ARG A 294 -5.20 -5.55 -14.40
CA ARG A 294 -5.12 -4.09 -14.58
C ARG A 294 -6.23 -3.56 -15.49
N ARG A 295 -6.55 -4.23 -16.60
CA ARG A 295 -7.70 -3.87 -17.44
C ARG A 295 -9.02 -3.93 -16.67
N SER A 296 -9.21 -4.96 -15.87
CA SER A 296 -10.42 -5.10 -15.03
C SER A 296 -10.49 -3.99 -13.96
N VAL A 297 -9.37 -3.65 -13.34
CA VAL A 297 -9.28 -2.52 -12.39
C VAL A 297 -9.66 -1.20 -13.05
N GLU A 298 -9.12 -0.89 -14.22
CA GLU A 298 -9.40 0.35 -14.94
C GLU A 298 -10.87 0.44 -15.36
N GLN A 299 -11.44 -0.68 -15.84
CA GLN A 299 -12.86 -0.73 -16.16
C GLN A 299 -13.73 -0.51 -14.93
N ARG A 300 -13.43 -1.19 -13.82
CA ARG A 300 -14.13 -1.01 -12.54
C ARG A 300 -14.05 0.44 -12.06
N GLU A 301 -12.86 1.03 -12.08
CA GLU A 301 -12.63 2.41 -11.65
C GLU A 301 -13.42 3.40 -12.51
N LYS A 302 -13.44 3.20 -13.83
CA LYS A 302 -14.23 4.00 -14.76
C LYS A 302 -15.73 3.92 -14.45
N LEU A 303 -16.26 2.71 -14.25
CA LEU A 303 -17.69 2.50 -13.95
C LEU A 303 -18.06 3.10 -12.58
N ARG A 304 -17.22 2.86 -11.56
CA ARG A 304 -17.44 3.36 -10.21
C ARG A 304 -17.36 4.88 -10.15
N THR A 305 -16.39 5.48 -10.85
CA THR A 305 -16.27 6.94 -10.95
C THR A 305 -17.46 7.55 -11.67
N ALA A 306 -17.93 6.95 -12.77
CA ALA A 306 -19.13 7.44 -13.47
C ALA A 306 -20.39 7.35 -12.58
N TYR A 307 -20.56 6.27 -11.82
CA TYR A 307 -21.65 6.11 -10.87
C TYR A 307 -21.61 7.21 -9.80
N LEU A 308 -20.43 7.41 -9.21
CA LEU A 308 -20.19 8.42 -8.18
C LEU A 308 -20.45 9.84 -8.69
N LEU A 309 -19.89 10.21 -9.86
CA LEU A 309 -20.06 11.53 -10.46
C LEU A 309 -21.54 11.83 -10.74
N LYS A 310 -22.28 10.84 -11.27
CA LYS A 310 -23.73 10.97 -11.49
C LYS A 310 -24.49 11.28 -10.18
N GLY A 311 -24.14 10.63 -9.10
CA GLY A 311 -24.74 10.90 -7.78
C GLY A 311 -24.41 12.33 -7.30
N LEU A 312 -23.13 12.70 -7.37
CA LEU A 312 -22.65 14.01 -6.95
C LEU A 312 -23.30 15.16 -7.76
N GLU A 313 -23.43 15.00 -9.08
CA GLU A 313 -24.10 15.95 -9.98
C GLU A 313 -25.60 16.11 -9.66
N ASN A 314 -26.24 15.07 -9.13
CA ASN A 314 -27.62 15.09 -8.66
C ASN A 314 -27.78 15.60 -7.22
N GLY A 315 -26.70 16.07 -6.60
CA GLY A 315 -26.70 16.62 -5.24
C GLY A 315 -26.70 15.58 -4.11
N SER A 316 -26.48 14.29 -4.45
CA SER A 316 -26.27 13.24 -3.46
C SER A 316 -24.78 13.00 -3.23
N HIS A 317 -24.36 12.88 -1.96
CA HIS A 317 -22.96 12.65 -1.61
C HIS A 317 -22.85 11.45 -0.66
N PRO A 318 -21.87 10.53 -0.83
CA PRO A 318 -21.71 9.35 0.04
C PRO A 318 -21.54 9.66 1.53
N ASP A 319 -21.11 10.85 1.86
CA ASP A 319 -20.97 11.29 3.27
C ASP A 319 -22.30 11.53 3.97
N THR A 320 -23.33 11.91 3.21
CA THR A 320 -24.62 12.35 3.74
C THR A 320 -25.79 11.46 3.32
N ASP A 321 -25.58 10.64 2.29
CA ASP A 321 -26.59 9.71 1.80
C ASP A 321 -26.16 8.26 2.12
N PRO A 322 -26.76 7.61 3.14
CA PRO A 322 -26.46 6.23 3.48
C PRO A 322 -26.79 5.22 2.36
N GLY A 323 -27.77 5.54 1.50
CA GLY A 323 -28.18 4.70 0.38
C GLY A 323 -27.44 4.98 -0.92
N PHE A 324 -26.44 5.85 -0.90
CA PHE A 324 -25.71 6.28 -2.11
C PHE A 324 -25.24 5.10 -2.99
N TRP A 325 -24.79 4.02 -2.38
CA TRP A 325 -24.22 2.85 -3.07
C TRP A 325 -25.21 1.71 -3.30
N ASP A 326 -26.51 1.85 -2.95
CA ASP A 326 -27.49 0.76 -3.06
C ASP A 326 -27.68 0.24 -4.49
N GLY A 327 -27.46 1.08 -5.48
CA GLY A 327 -27.54 0.70 -6.90
C GLY A 327 -26.19 0.36 -7.53
N TRP A 328 -25.09 0.30 -6.76
CA TRP A 328 -23.79 -0.08 -7.25
C TRP A 328 -23.58 -1.58 -7.18
N GLU A 329 -23.31 -2.20 -8.31
CA GLU A 329 -22.91 -3.61 -8.40
C GLU A 329 -21.41 -3.70 -8.60
N GLU A 330 -20.70 -4.28 -7.62
CA GLU A 330 -19.26 -4.49 -7.68
C GLU A 330 -18.94 -5.57 -8.73
N PRO A 331 -18.12 -5.27 -9.76
CA PRO A 331 -17.69 -6.29 -10.73
C PRO A 331 -16.86 -7.39 -10.09
N ASP A 332 -16.88 -8.58 -10.72
CA ASP A 332 -16.05 -9.70 -10.28
C ASP A 332 -14.56 -9.39 -10.42
N PHE A 333 -13.82 -9.75 -9.40
CA PHE A 333 -12.35 -9.65 -9.42
C PHE A 333 -11.76 -10.87 -10.15
N PRO A 334 -10.85 -10.68 -11.14
CA PRO A 334 -10.19 -11.79 -11.80
C PRO A 334 -9.31 -12.58 -10.81
N GLU A 335 -9.57 -13.86 -10.67
CA GLU A 335 -8.79 -14.72 -9.79
C GLU A 335 -7.38 -14.97 -10.34
N LEU A 336 -6.40 -14.99 -9.44
CA LEU A 336 -5.04 -15.40 -9.78
C LEU A 336 -5.06 -16.85 -10.28
N PRO A 337 -4.49 -17.16 -11.45
CA PRO A 337 -4.45 -18.51 -11.96
C PRO A 337 -3.81 -19.46 -10.93
N ARG A 338 -4.53 -20.52 -10.59
CA ARG A 338 -3.97 -21.56 -9.74
C ARG A 338 -2.86 -22.24 -10.52
N ALA A 339 -1.68 -22.39 -9.91
CA ALA A 339 -0.63 -23.20 -10.49
C ALA A 339 -1.21 -24.59 -10.79
N THR A 340 -1.27 -24.98 -12.04
CA THR A 340 -1.68 -26.33 -12.41
C THR A 340 -0.68 -27.33 -11.84
N LEU A 341 -1.12 -28.57 -11.56
CA LEU A 341 -0.22 -29.61 -11.04
C LEU A 341 1.04 -29.77 -11.92
N GLN A 342 0.94 -29.51 -13.22
CA GLN A 342 2.06 -29.50 -14.19
C GLN A 342 3.06 -28.35 -13.93
N GLN A 343 2.61 -27.19 -13.45
CA GLN A 343 3.49 -26.08 -13.10
C GLN A 343 4.24 -26.33 -11.76
N TRP A 344 3.65 -27.19 -10.90
CA TRP A 344 4.28 -27.63 -9.65
C TRP A 344 5.29 -28.75 -9.82
N LEU A 345 5.14 -29.57 -10.86
CA LEU A 345 6.02 -30.69 -11.19
C LEU A 345 7.14 -30.24 -12.14
N THR A 346 7.97 -29.28 -11.73
CA THR A 346 9.27 -29.11 -12.39
C THR A 346 10.09 -30.37 -12.18
N LEU A 347 10.98 -30.69 -13.13
CA LEU A 347 11.82 -31.87 -13.09
C LEU A 347 12.56 -32.01 -11.74
N GLU A 348 13.03 -30.92 -11.18
CA GLU A 348 13.70 -30.87 -9.87
C GLU A 348 12.79 -31.26 -8.72
N ARG A 349 11.55 -30.77 -8.69
CA ARG A 349 10.57 -31.14 -7.65
C ARG A 349 10.11 -32.59 -7.83
N ALA A 350 9.90 -33.02 -9.06
CA ALA A 350 9.61 -34.43 -9.35
C ALA A 350 10.75 -35.33 -8.86
N VAL A 351 12.00 -34.96 -9.14
CA VAL A 351 13.20 -35.67 -8.62
C VAL A 351 13.27 -35.62 -7.11
N ALA A 352 13.02 -34.46 -6.47
CA ALA A 352 13.05 -34.34 -5.01
C ALA A 352 11.95 -35.18 -4.33
N ILE A 353 10.75 -35.24 -4.92
CA ILE A 353 9.64 -36.08 -4.45
C ILE A 353 10.00 -37.55 -4.59
N VAL A 354 10.55 -37.96 -5.74
CA VAL A 354 10.97 -39.35 -5.98
C VAL A 354 12.08 -39.76 -5.01
N VAL A 355 13.09 -38.91 -4.81
CA VAL A 355 14.16 -39.18 -3.84
C VAL A 355 13.62 -39.26 -2.41
N GLY A 356 12.68 -38.39 -2.04
CA GLY A 356 12.00 -38.44 -0.74
C GLY A 356 11.22 -39.75 -0.53
N LEU A 357 10.47 -40.18 -1.53
CA LEU A 357 9.75 -41.45 -1.51
C LEU A 357 10.71 -42.66 -1.43
N LEU A 358 11.80 -42.67 -2.18
CA LEU A 358 12.82 -43.73 -2.09
C LEU A 358 13.47 -43.80 -0.72
N ARG A 359 13.79 -42.69 -0.07
CA ARG A 359 14.29 -42.62 1.30
C ARG A 359 13.29 -43.18 2.30
N LEU A 360 12.00 -42.84 2.14
CA LEU A 360 10.94 -43.40 3.02
C LEU A 360 10.80 -44.89 2.85
N LEU A 361 10.84 -45.39 1.61
CA LEU A 361 10.76 -46.82 1.32
C LEU A 361 11.96 -47.59 1.90
N LEU A 362 13.16 -47.02 1.81
CA LEU A 362 14.36 -47.59 2.43
C LEU A 362 14.24 -47.69 3.95
N LEU A 363 13.73 -46.64 4.60
CA LEU A 363 13.50 -46.64 6.05
C LEU A 363 12.47 -47.69 6.46
N LEU A 364 11.40 -47.88 5.68
CA LEU A 364 10.41 -48.93 5.90
C LEU A 364 11.01 -50.34 5.78
N VAL A 365 11.85 -50.59 4.77
CA VAL A 365 12.56 -51.86 4.58
C VAL A 365 13.50 -52.17 5.74
N ILE A 366 14.27 -51.16 6.18
CA ILE A 366 15.17 -51.26 7.34
C ILE A 366 14.36 -51.57 8.60
N ALA A 367 13.25 -50.87 8.85
CA ALA A 367 12.39 -51.11 10.00
C ALA A 367 11.76 -52.50 10.00
N GLN A 368 11.37 -53.01 8.81
CA GLN A 368 10.89 -54.39 8.67
C GLN A 368 12.00 -55.43 8.89
N GLY A 369 13.23 -55.15 8.43
CA GLY A 369 14.41 -55.97 8.68
C GLY A 369 14.72 -56.10 10.17
N ILE A 370 14.75 -54.98 10.88
CA ILE A 370 14.97 -54.94 12.34
C ILE A 370 13.85 -55.70 13.08
N ARG A 371 12.57 -55.53 12.70
CA ARG A 371 11.47 -56.30 13.30
C ARG A 371 11.61 -57.80 13.07
N LYS A 372 12.11 -58.25 11.91
CA LYS A 372 12.35 -59.68 11.65
C LYS A 372 13.51 -60.24 12.49
N VAL A 373 14.58 -59.48 12.68
CA VAL A 373 15.72 -59.87 13.52
C VAL A 373 15.30 -59.97 15.00
N VAL A 374 14.59 -58.96 15.50
CA VAL A 374 14.08 -58.93 16.89
C VAL A 374 13.07 -60.08 17.15
N LYS A 375 12.26 -60.49 16.17
CA LYS A 375 11.36 -61.63 16.29
C LYS A 375 12.08 -62.99 16.23
N ARG A 376 13.29 -63.08 15.69
CA ARG A 376 14.09 -64.32 15.65
C ARG A 376 14.99 -64.49 16.88
N SER A 377 15.22 -63.44 17.66
CA SER A 377 15.99 -63.42 18.87
C SER A 377 15.13 -63.57 20.16
N ARG A 378 13.82 -63.69 20.02
CA ARG A 378 12.87 -64.12 21.04
C ARG A 378 12.35 -65.55 20.72
#